data_6d9de770e942cfbccf33a64a754e01c5
#
_entry.id   6d9de770e942cfbccf33a64a754e01c5
#
_cell.length_a   1.000
_cell.length_b   1.000
_cell.length_c   1.000
_cell.angle_alpha   90.00
_cell.angle_beta   90.00
_cell.angle_gamma   90.00
#
_symmetry.space_group_name_H-M   'P 1'
#
loop_
_entity.id
_entity.type
_entity.pdbx_description
1 polymer ?
#
loop_
_entity_poly.entity_id
_entity_poly.type
_entity_poly.pdbx_seq_one_letter_code
_entity_poly.pdbx_strand_id
1 'polypeptide(L)'
;MKLGLQIVDYTVQGGPAHLAQALAEVARTAEAVGFDAIGVADYLWQNPHIGGPEREHLEAYTVLSFLAAHTERIRLMTLATAATFRSPGLLAKTVTTLDVLSGGRAWLGIGAGHYEPEATGLGLFFPPRAERFEILEETIQLCLRMWHGEQGDERPFVGKHVTAQRPLNLPQSLTRPHPPILIAGSGEQKTLRLVARYGNACNLYPMPDIGHKLDVLQRHCEEEGRDYDAIEKTCAFVFDVGKNGEKTGELLGQLDRFAGLGIQTVFGRVEPPYDLASREILGLDVIPAIAGL
;
A
#
# COMPACT_ATOMS: atom_id res chain seq x y z
N MET A 1 1.54 18.44 0.00
CA MET A 1 1.79 17.05 0.46
C MET A 1 0.50 16.41 0.95
N LYS A 2 0.38 15.06 0.96
CA LYS A 2 -0.81 14.33 1.42
C LYS A 2 -0.44 13.36 2.54
N LEU A 3 -1.43 12.99 3.37
CA LEU A 3 -1.28 11.92 4.36
C LEU A 3 -2.11 10.70 3.98
N GLY A 4 -1.53 9.51 4.12
CA GLY A 4 -2.20 8.23 4.09
C GLY A 4 -2.22 7.61 5.49
N LEU A 5 -3.34 7.06 5.91
CA LEU A 5 -3.42 6.31 7.16
C LEU A 5 -3.00 4.86 6.93
N GLN A 6 -2.05 4.36 7.72
CA GLN A 6 -1.66 2.94 7.69
C GLN A 6 -2.32 2.16 8.82
N ILE A 7 -3.07 1.11 8.48
CA ILE A 7 -3.66 0.17 9.44
C ILE A 7 -2.75 -1.07 9.49
N VAL A 8 -2.13 -1.29 10.65
CA VAL A 8 -1.15 -2.38 10.86
C VAL A 8 -1.39 -3.15 12.16
N ASP A 9 -2.21 -2.64 13.07
CA ASP A 9 -2.51 -3.25 14.37
C ASP A 9 -4.02 -3.42 14.50
N TYR A 10 -4.43 -4.58 14.99
CA TYR A 10 -5.83 -4.95 15.20
C TYR A 10 -6.15 -5.18 16.66
N THR A 11 -5.30 -4.70 17.55
CA THR A 11 -5.53 -4.78 19.00
C THR A 11 -6.45 -3.65 19.43
N VAL A 12 -7.69 -3.99 19.83
CA VAL A 12 -8.68 -3.01 20.29
C VAL A 12 -9.14 -3.32 21.70
N GLN A 13 -9.54 -2.28 22.44
CA GLN A 13 -10.14 -2.47 23.74
C GLN A 13 -11.44 -3.28 23.62
N GLY A 14 -11.60 -4.31 24.42
CA GLY A 14 -12.74 -5.22 24.37
C GLY A 14 -12.55 -6.43 23.43
N GLY A 15 -11.42 -6.53 22.74
CA GLY A 15 -11.03 -7.68 21.93
C GLY A 15 -11.71 -7.75 20.55
N PRO A 16 -11.56 -8.87 19.82
CA PRO A 16 -11.94 -8.99 18.42
C PRO A 16 -13.41 -8.69 18.09
N ALA A 17 -14.32 -8.86 19.03
CA ALA A 17 -15.74 -8.55 18.84
C ALA A 17 -16.01 -7.05 18.55
N HIS A 18 -15.09 -6.18 18.95
CA HIS A 18 -15.18 -4.73 18.74
C HIS A 18 -14.44 -4.23 17.49
N LEU A 19 -13.67 -5.09 16.80
CA LEU A 19 -12.85 -4.70 15.66
C LEU A 19 -13.67 -4.11 14.51
N ALA A 20 -14.80 -4.70 14.16
CA ALA A 20 -15.61 -4.20 13.05
C ALA A 20 -16.08 -2.77 13.29
N GLN A 21 -16.56 -2.46 14.50
CA GLN A 21 -16.97 -1.11 14.85
C GLN A 21 -15.79 -0.13 14.82
N ALA A 22 -14.66 -0.52 15.44
CA ALA A 22 -13.46 0.33 15.50
C ALA A 22 -12.90 0.61 14.10
N LEU A 23 -12.81 -0.39 13.23
CA LEU A 23 -12.35 -0.22 11.84
C LEU A 23 -13.27 0.69 11.03
N ALA A 24 -14.60 0.53 11.17
CA ALA A 24 -15.56 1.40 10.50
C ALA A 24 -15.45 2.86 10.97
N GLU A 25 -15.20 3.08 12.26
CA GLU A 25 -14.98 4.41 12.83
C GLU A 25 -13.65 5.01 12.34
N VAL A 26 -12.57 4.24 12.36
CA VAL A 26 -11.27 4.65 11.82
C VAL A 26 -11.39 5.09 10.37
N ALA A 27 -12.06 4.31 9.53
CA ALA A 27 -12.20 4.62 8.10
C ALA A 27 -12.99 5.91 7.87
N ARG A 28 -14.15 6.04 8.53
CA ARG A 28 -14.99 7.25 8.41
C ARG A 28 -14.29 8.51 8.93
N THR A 29 -13.62 8.38 10.07
CA THR A 29 -12.86 9.51 10.63
C THR A 29 -11.71 9.90 9.73
N ALA A 30 -10.91 8.94 9.25
CA ALA A 30 -9.80 9.23 8.34
C ALA A 30 -10.27 9.98 7.08
N GLU A 31 -11.37 9.54 6.47
CA GLU A 31 -11.95 10.23 5.33
C GLU A 31 -12.48 11.62 5.69
N ALA A 32 -13.16 11.76 6.82
CA ALA A 32 -13.76 13.01 7.27
C ALA A 32 -12.71 14.08 7.59
N VAL A 33 -11.60 13.69 8.19
CA VAL A 33 -10.51 14.63 8.56
C VAL A 33 -9.53 14.89 7.41
N GLY A 34 -9.68 14.25 6.25
CA GLY A 34 -8.95 14.58 5.04
C GLY A 34 -7.73 13.73 4.72
N PHE A 35 -7.60 12.52 5.28
CA PHE A 35 -6.63 11.57 4.76
C PHE A 35 -6.94 11.21 3.30
N ASP A 36 -5.91 11.13 2.47
CA ASP A 36 -6.01 10.84 1.04
C ASP A 36 -6.18 9.34 0.76
N ALA A 37 -5.59 8.50 1.59
CA ALA A 37 -5.58 7.04 1.40
C ALA A 37 -5.60 6.27 2.72
N ILE A 38 -6.08 5.02 2.66
CA ILE A 38 -5.87 4.00 3.69
C ILE A 38 -5.03 2.88 3.10
N GLY A 39 -3.88 2.61 3.73
CA GLY A 39 -3.01 1.48 3.44
C GLY A 39 -3.14 0.41 4.51
N VAL A 40 -3.53 -0.81 4.13
CA VAL A 40 -3.66 -1.95 5.05
C VAL A 40 -2.45 -2.86 4.90
N ALA A 41 -1.78 -3.19 6.01
CA ALA A 41 -0.68 -4.14 5.98
C ALA A 41 -1.19 -5.55 5.62
N ASP A 42 -0.55 -6.19 4.65
CA ASP A 42 -0.94 -7.51 4.19
C ASP A 42 -0.02 -8.59 4.79
N TYR A 43 -0.24 -8.85 6.06
CA TYR A 43 0.27 -9.99 6.79
C TYR A 43 -0.89 -10.94 7.10
N LEU A 44 -0.59 -12.16 7.49
CA LEU A 44 -1.52 -13.17 8.00
C LEU A 44 -1.24 -13.45 9.48
N TRP A 45 -0.03 -13.17 9.93
CA TRP A 45 0.37 -13.09 11.34
C TRP A 45 0.85 -11.68 11.65
N GLN A 46 0.69 -11.24 12.88
CA GLN A 46 1.19 -9.92 13.25
C GLN A 46 2.72 -9.86 13.18
N ASN A 47 3.22 -8.74 12.66
CA ASN A 47 4.66 -8.50 12.51
C ASN A 47 5.34 -8.44 13.90
N PRO A 48 6.56 -9.01 14.06
CA PRO A 48 7.32 -8.96 15.29
C PRO A 48 7.55 -7.55 15.85
N HIS A 49 7.66 -6.54 14.98
CA HIS A 49 7.83 -5.14 15.40
C HIS A 49 6.54 -4.50 15.97
N ILE A 50 5.40 -5.19 15.84
CA ILE A 50 4.08 -4.73 16.33
C ILE A 50 3.49 -5.74 17.31
N GLY A 51 4.34 -6.49 17.99
CA GLY A 51 3.96 -7.39 19.10
C GLY A 51 3.98 -8.87 18.78
N GLY A 52 4.25 -9.28 17.54
CA GLY A 52 4.49 -10.67 17.17
C GLY A 52 3.26 -11.48 16.78
N PRO A 53 3.46 -12.73 16.33
CA PRO A 53 2.45 -13.56 15.69
C PRO A 53 1.28 -13.99 16.59
N GLU A 54 1.39 -13.82 17.90
CA GLU A 54 0.33 -14.12 18.86
C GLU A 54 -0.69 -12.98 19.02
N ARG A 55 -0.49 -11.85 18.32
CA ARG A 55 -1.46 -10.76 18.29
C ARG A 55 -2.42 -10.89 17.12
N GLU A 56 -3.60 -10.29 17.29
CA GLU A 56 -4.64 -10.26 16.25
C GLU A 56 -4.11 -9.64 14.98
N HIS A 57 -4.40 -10.29 13.86
CA HIS A 57 -4.20 -9.76 12.53
C HIS A 57 -5.34 -10.22 11.60
N LEU A 58 -5.78 -9.37 10.67
CA LEU A 58 -6.86 -9.67 9.74
C LEU A 58 -6.35 -9.66 8.30
N GLU A 59 -6.98 -10.47 7.46
CA GLU A 59 -6.67 -10.55 6.03
C GLU A 59 -6.98 -9.23 5.31
N ALA A 60 -6.00 -8.68 4.61
CA ALA A 60 -6.00 -7.30 4.16
C ALA A 60 -7.09 -6.97 3.14
N TYR A 61 -7.34 -7.79 2.13
CA TYR A 61 -8.37 -7.49 1.12
C TYR A 61 -9.79 -7.63 1.66
N THR A 62 -10.02 -8.52 2.62
CA THR A 62 -11.27 -8.60 3.36
C THR A 62 -11.50 -7.33 4.17
N VAL A 63 -10.46 -6.83 4.87
CA VAL A 63 -10.52 -5.55 5.58
C VAL A 63 -10.76 -4.40 4.60
N LEU A 64 -10.03 -4.30 3.50
CA LEU A 64 -10.22 -3.24 2.50
C LEU A 64 -11.64 -3.23 1.92
N SER A 65 -12.22 -4.40 1.67
CA SER A 65 -13.60 -4.49 1.19
C SER A 65 -14.61 -4.01 2.23
N PHE A 66 -14.37 -4.31 3.51
CA PHE A 66 -15.15 -3.79 4.62
C PHE A 66 -15.03 -2.26 4.73
N LEU A 67 -13.81 -1.72 4.64
CA LEU A 67 -13.57 -0.26 4.69
C LEU A 67 -14.20 0.46 3.49
N ALA A 68 -14.19 -0.17 2.31
CA ALA A 68 -14.83 0.37 1.10
C ALA A 68 -16.33 0.64 1.30
N ALA A 69 -17.01 -0.23 2.06
CA ALA A 69 -18.43 -0.07 2.39
C ALA A 69 -18.71 1.05 3.41
N HIS A 70 -17.68 1.58 4.07
CA HIS A 70 -17.79 2.61 5.10
C HIS A 70 -17.19 3.97 4.68
N THR A 71 -16.73 4.08 3.43
CA THR A 71 -16.06 5.27 2.87
C THR A 71 -16.55 5.55 1.45
N GLU A 72 -16.38 6.77 0.95
CA GLU A 72 -16.86 7.17 -0.37
C GLU A 72 -15.76 7.72 -1.31
N ARG A 73 -14.69 8.28 -0.76
CA ARG A 73 -13.65 9.02 -1.53
C ARG A 73 -12.24 8.54 -1.31
N ILE A 74 -11.92 8.11 -0.10
CA ILE A 74 -10.54 7.75 0.30
C ILE A 74 -10.00 6.59 -0.53
N ARG A 75 -8.76 6.68 -1.01
CA ARG A 75 -8.08 5.61 -1.74
C ARG A 75 -7.83 4.41 -0.83
N LEU A 76 -7.92 3.21 -1.36
CA LEU A 76 -7.81 1.95 -0.62
C LEU A 76 -6.74 1.05 -1.24
N MET A 77 -5.76 0.63 -0.44
CA MET A 77 -4.68 -0.23 -0.93
C MET A 77 -4.10 -1.14 0.14
N THR A 78 -3.51 -2.23 -0.27
CA THR A 78 -2.57 -2.95 0.60
C THR A 78 -1.25 -2.17 0.67
N LEU A 79 -0.55 -2.20 1.82
CA LEU A 79 0.76 -1.57 1.97
C LEU A 79 1.71 -2.50 2.76
N ALA A 80 2.25 -3.54 2.06
CA ALA A 80 1.97 -3.98 0.70
C ALA A 80 1.82 -5.50 0.65
N THR A 81 1.07 -6.00 -0.34
CA THR A 81 0.93 -7.43 -0.61
C THR A 81 2.28 -8.07 -0.95
N ALA A 82 2.59 -9.20 -0.34
CA ALA A 82 3.68 -10.06 -0.81
C ALA A 82 3.25 -10.80 -2.08
N ALA A 83 4.01 -10.68 -3.15
CA ALA A 83 3.70 -11.29 -4.45
C ALA A 83 3.53 -12.82 -4.39
N THR A 84 4.07 -13.45 -3.34
CA THR A 84 3.99 -14.92 -3.12
C THR A 84 2.77 -15.37 -2.32
N PHE A 85 1.96 -14.45 -1.75
CA PHE A 85 0.85 -14.83 -0.88
C PHE A 85 -0.41 -15.27 -1.63
N ARG A 86 -0.58 -14.82 -2.87
CA ARG A 86 -1.75 -15.14 -3.70
C ARG A 86 -1.31 -15.48 -5.11
N SER A 87 -2.04 -16.39 -5.76
CA SER A 87 -1.83 -16.58 -7.19
C SER A 87 -2.11 -15.27 -7.95
N PRO A 88 -1.29 -14.91 -8.93
CA PRO A 88 -1.40 -13.61 -9.61
C PRO A 88 -2.75 -13.34 -10.25
N GLY A 89 -3.39 -14.36 -10.86
CA GLY A 89 -4.73 -14.22 -11.43
C GLY A 89 -5.81 -13.94 -10.36
N LEU A 90 -5.70 -14.59 -9.19
CA LEU A 90 -6.58 -14.30 -8.06
C LEU A 90 -6.35 -12.88 -7.54
N LEU A 91 -5.10 -12.46 -7.40
CA LEU A 91 -4.76 -11.11 -6.96
C LEU A 91 -5.34 -10.04 -7.90
N ALA A 92 -5.13 -10.17 -9.21
CA ALA A 92 -5.69 -9.25 -10.20
C ALA A 92 -7.22 -9.17 -10.09
N LYS A 93 -7.89 -10.33 -9.92
CA LYS A 93 -9.35 -10.38 -9.76
C LYS A 93 -9.82 -9.75 -8.45
N THR A 94 -9.10 -9.97 -7.36
CA THR A 94 -9.40 -9.38 -6.05
C THR A 94 -9.32 -7.85 -6.10
N VAL A 95 -8.24 -7.29 -6.69
CA VAL A 95 -8.08 -5.84 -6.85
C VAL A 95 -9.15 -5.26 -7.77
N THR A 96 -9.47 -5.94 -8.89
CA THR A 96 -10.59 -5.53 -9.76
C THR A 96 -11.91 -5.48 -9.00
N THR A 97 -12.19 -6.51 -8.17
CA THR A 97 -13.41 -6.56 -7.37
C THR A 97 -13.48 -5.42 -6.38
N LEU A 98 -12.38 -5.15 -5.67
CA LEU A 98 -12.29 -4.02 -4.75
C LEU A 98 -12.50 -2.68 -5.50
N ASP A 99 -11.91 -2.52 -6.68
CA ASP A 99 -12.06 -1.32 -7.50
C ASP A 99 -13.53 -1.07 -7.90
N VAL A 100 -14.21 -2.11 -8.39
CA VAL A 100 -15.62 -2.02 -8.75
C VAL A 100 -16.50 -1.71 -7.55
N LEU A 101 -16.32 -2.42 -6.43
CA LEU A 101 -17.15 -2.25 -5.23
C LEU A 101 -16.88 -0.92 -4.50
N SER A 102 -15.68 -0.38 -4.64
CA SER A 102 -15.32 0.92 -4.05
C SER A 102 -15.59 2.12 -4.96
N GLY A 103 -16.10 1.92 -6.20
CA GLY A 103 -16.32 3.01 -7.13
C GLY A 103 -15.04 3.59 -7.74
N GLY A 104 -14.01 2.77 -7.98
CA GLY A 104 -12.76 3.19 -8.64
C GLY A 104 -11.68 3.71 -7.69
N ARG A 105 -11.67 3.27 -6.41
CA ARG A 105 -10.72 3.75 -5.40
C ARG A 105 -9.61 2.78 -5.04
N ALA A 106 -9.59 1.58 -5.65
CA ALA A 106 -8.60 0.56 -5.32
C ALA A 106 -7.25 0.82 -6.00
N TRP A 107 -6.19 0.56 -5.26
CA TRP A 107 -4.82 0.49 -5.73
C TRP A 107 -4.22 -0.87 -5.40
N LEU A 108 -3.34 -1.38 -6.23
CA LEU A 108 -2.51 -2.53 -5.90
C LEU A 108 -1.22 -2.06 -5.24
N GLY A 109 -1.09 -2.22 -3.93
CA GLY A 109 0.21 -2.09 -3.27
C GLY A 109 0.90 -3.45 -3.21
N ILE A 110 2.10 -3.59 -3.77
CA ILE A 110 2.76 -4.89 -3.92
C ILE A 110 4.28 -4.81 -3.65
N GLY A 111 4.86 -5.89 -3.16
CA GLY A 111 6.29 -6.06 -2.95
C GLY A 111 6.71 -7.53 -3.03
N ALA A 112 8.01 -7.79 -2.92
CA ALA A 112 8.56 -9.15 -3.03
C ALA A 112 8.29 -10.04 -1.80
N GLY A 113 7.75 -9.48 -0.71
CA GLY A 113 7.61 -10.18 0.57
C GLY A 113 8.93 -10.28 1.34
N HIS A 114 8.85 -10.37 2.66
CA HIS A 114 10.04 -10.44 3.52
C HIS A 114 9.86 -11.28 4.79
N TYR A 115 8.62 -11.59 5.21
CA TYR A 115 8.38 -12.29 6.46
C TYR A 115 8.28 -13.81 6.23
N GLU A 116 9.45 -14.45 6.14
CA GLU A 116 9.59 -15.89 5.91
C GLU A 116 8.94 -16.78 7.00
N PRO A 117 9.04 -16.47 8.32
CA PRO A 117 8.41 -17.30 9.35
C PRO A 117 6.91 -17.45 9.21
N GLU A 118 6.20 -16.39 8.83
CA GLU A 118 4.77 -16.41 8.54
C GLU A 118 4.45 -17.29 7.34
N ALA A 119 5.14 -17.06 6.24
CA ALA A 119 4.91 -17.79 5.01
C ALA A 119 5.15 -19.30 5.20
N THR A 120 6.27 -19.69 5.79
CA THR A 120 6.61 -21.11 6.05
C THR A 120 5.68 -21.73 7.09
N GLY A 121 5.33 -20.98 8.14
CA GLY A 121 4.42 -21.45 9.19
C GLY A 121 3.00 -21.73 8.68
N LEU A 122 2.55 -21.01 7.65
CA LEU A 122 1.25 -21.21 6.99
C LEU A 122 1.31 -22.10 5.75
N GLY A 123 2.48 -22.62 5.41
CA GLY A 123 2.65 -23.48 4.22
C GLY A 123 2.55 -22.70 2.90
N LEU A 124 2.78 -21.37 2.92
CA LEU A 124 2.82 -20.56 1.72
C LEU A 124 4.17 -20.72 1.01
N PHE A 125 4.15 -20.59 -0.30
CA PHE A 125 5.38 -20.65 -1.10
C PHE A 125 6.24 -19.41 -0.84
N PHE A 126 7.47 -19.64 -0.38
CA PHE A 126 8.42 -18.56 -0.07
C PHE A 126 9.80 -18.90 -0.60
N PRO A 127 10.05 -18.70 -1.89
CA PRO A 127 11.32 -19.04 -2.52
C PRO A 127 12.43 -18.02 -2.17
N PRO A 128 13.71 -18.30 -2.56
CA PRO A 128 14.80 -17.37 -2.35
C PRO A 128 14.51 -15.97 -2.90
N ARG A 129 15.11 -14.94 -2.29
CA ARG A 129 14.86 -13.54 -2.60
C ARG A 129 14.92 -13.20 -4.10
N ALA A 130 15.89 -13.77 -4.82
CA ALA A 130 16.05 -13.51 -6.26
C ALA A 130 14.80 -13.94 -7.05
N GLU A 131 14.29 -15.12 -6.74
CA GLU A 131 13.09 -15.71 -7.36
C GLU A 131 11.82 -14.94 -6.99
N ARG A 132 11.71 -14.48 -5.74
CA ARG A 132 10.56 -13.63 -5.34
C ARG A 132 10.46 -12.33 -6.15
N PHE A 133 11.60 -11.75 -6.58
CA PHE A 133 11.58 -10.59 -7.46
C PHE A 133 11.16 -10.93 -8.90
N GLU A 134 11.51 -12.12 -9.40
CA GLU A 134 11.04 -12.61 -10.70
C GLU A 134 9.53 -12.85 -10.65
N ILE A 135 9.04 -13.49 -9.58
CA ILE A 135 7.60 -13.68 -9.34
C ILE A 135 6.87 -12.35 -9.21
N LEU A 136 7.44 -11.37 -8.51
CA LEU A 136 6.86 -10.03 -8.39
C LEU A 136 6.67 -9.38 -9.76
N GLU A 137 7.70 -9.42 -10.61
CA GLU A 137 7.62 -8.84 -11.96
C GLU A 137 6.57 -9.55 -12.81
N GLU A 138 6.57 -10.89 -12.84
CA GLU A 138 5.59 -11.67 -13.60
C GLU A 138 4.16 -11.50 -13.05
N THR A 139 4.00 -11.33 -11.74
CA THR A 139 2.71 -11.01 -11.11
C THR A 139 2.16 -9.68 -11.61
N ILE A 140 2.99 -8.63 -11.62
CA ILE A 140 2.61 -7.31 -12.14
C ILE A 140 2.23 -7.41 -13.61
N GLN A 141 3.03 -8.10 -14.42
CA GLN A 141 2.77 -8.29 -15.85
C GLN A 141 1.45 -9.02 -16.10
N LEU A 142 1.15 -10.08 -15.34
CA LEU A 142 -0.13 -10.77 -15.48
C LEU A 142 -1.31 -9.89 -15.02
N CYS A 143 -1.17 -9.13 -13.94
CA CYS A 143 -2.19 -8.17 -13.51
C CYS A 143 -2.48 -7.15 -14.63
N LEU A 144 -1.46 -6.54 -15.22
CA LEU A 144 -1.60 -5.59 -16.31
C LEU A 144 -2.29 -6.23 -17.54
N ARG A 145 -1.98 -7.49 -17.87
CA ARG A 145 -2.68 -8.21 -18.95
C ARG A 145 -4.15 -8.43 -18.65
N MET A 146 -4.48 -8.84 -17.42
CA MET A 146 -5.87 -9.05 -17.02
C MET A 146 -6.67 -7.74 -16.98
N TRP A 147 -6.02 -6.61 -16.80
CA TRP A 147 -6.66 -5.29 -16.79
C TRP A 147 -6.66 -4.59 -18.16
N HIS A 148 -6.08 -5.22 -19.19
CA HIS A 148 -6.01 -4.63 -20.54
C HIS A 148 -7.34 -4.73 -21.29
N GLY A 149 -7.75 -3.64 -21.96
CA GLY A 149 -8.93 -3.64 -22.83
C GLY A 149 -10.25 -3.83 -22.09
N GLU A 150 -11.22 -4.46 -22.76
CA GLU A 150 -12.58 -4.62 -22.23
C GLU A 150 -12.76 -5.88 -21.37
N GLN A 151 -11.93 -6.90 -21.56
CA GLN A 151 -12.06 -8.19 -20.86
C GLN A 151 -10.74 -8.86 -20.50
N GLY A 152 -9.62 -8.16 -20.60
CA GLY A 152 -8.28 -8.71 -20.45
C GLY A 152 -7.67 -9.13 -21.81
N ASP A 153 -6.34 -9.28 -21.84
CA ASP A 153 -5.64 -9.89 -22.97
C ASP A 153 -5.68 -11.42 -22.79
N GLU A 154 -6.61 -12.08 -23.46
CA GLU A 154 -6.89 -13.52 -23.30
C GLU A 154 -5.80 -14.44 -23.86
N ARG A 155 -4.77 -13.92 -24.51
CA ARG A 155 -3.64 -14.74 -24.99
C ARG A 155 -2.91 -15.37 -23.79
N PRO A 156 -2.44 -16.61 -23.87
CA PRO A 156 -1.71 -17.24 -22.79
C PRO A 156 -0.55 -16.38 -22.28
N PHE A 157 -0.41 -16.27 -20.99
CA PHE A 157 0.76 -15.73 -20.33
C PHE A 157 1.67 -16.88 -19.90
N VAL A 158 2.90 -16.89 -20.35
CA VAL A 158 3.89 -17.91 -20.02
C VAL A 158 5.15 -17.21 -19.52
N GLY A 159 5.29 -17.09 -18.20
CA GLY A 159 6.50 -16.66 -17.53
C GLY A 159 7.34 -17.85 -17.06
N LYS A 160 8.40 -17.56 -16.35
CA LYS A 160 9.27 -18.57 -15.72
C LYS A 160 8.61 -19.21 -14.51
N HIS A 161 7.85 -18.43 -13.74
CA HIS A 161 7.22 -18.82 -12.48
C HIS A 161 5.67 -18.75 -12.55
N VAL A 162 5.13 -17.90 -13.39
CA VAL A 162 3.70 -17.65 -13.51
C VAL A 162 3.20 -18.06 -14.88
N THR A 163 2.12 -18.83 -14.91
CA THR A 163 1.46 -19.25 -16.15
C THR A 163 -0.05 -19.06 -16.02
N ALA A 164 -0.68 -18.48 -17.06
CA ALA A 164 -2.13 -18.39 -17.17
C ALA A 164 -2.56 -18.71 -18.61
N GLN A 165 -3.42 -19.70 -18.78
CA GLN A 165 -3.84 -20.15 -20.11
C GLN A 165 -4.81 -19.17 -20.79
N ARG A 166 -5.63 -18.48 -19.99
CA ARG A 166 -6.60 -17.51 -20.48
C ARG A 166 -6.82 -16.43 -19.39
N PRO A 167 -6.05 -15.35 -19.38
CA PRO A 167 -6.15 -14.30 -18.38
C PRO A 167 -7.37 -13.38 -18.61
N LEU A 168 -8.56 -13.96 -18.61
CA LEU A 168 -9.84 -13.28 -18.74
C LEU A 168 -10.19 -12.57 -17.42
N ASN A 169 -10.67 -11.33 -17.49
CA ASN A 169 -11.11 -10.55 -16.34
C ASN A 169 -12.38 -9.74 -16.64
N LEU A 170 -13.52 -10.23 -16.17
CA LEU A 170 -14.82 -9.57 -16.25
C LEU A 170 -15.52 -9.56 -14.90
N PRO A 171 -16.12 -8.42 -14.46
CA PRO A 171 -16.00 -7.11 -15.11
C PRO A 171 -14.58 -6.60 -15.08
N GLN A 172 -14.27 -5.59 -15.89
CA GLN A 172 -13.04 -4.81 -15.75
C GLN A 172 -13.14 -3.83 -14.59
N SER A 173 -11.99 -3.33 -14.12
CA SER A 173 -11.93 -2.22 -13.14
C SER A 173 -12.67 -0.98 -13.67
N LEU A 174 -13.16 -0.15 -12.77
CA LEU A 174 -13.69 1.18 -13.12
C LEU A 174 -12.56 2.16 -13.43
N THR A 175 -11.47 2.06 -12.69
CA THR A 175 -10.26 2.87 -12.88
C THR A 175 -9.60 2.54 -14.22
N ARG A 176 -9.26 3.57 -14.99
CA ARG A 176 -8.62 3.45 -16.31
C ARG A 176 -7.23 4.09 -16.32
N PRO A 177 -6.26 3.54 -17.02
CA PRO A 177 -6.32 2.29 -17.82
C PRO A 177 -6.41 1.01 -16.98
N HIS A 178 -6.05 1.06 -15.70
CA HIS A 178 -6.08 -0.03 -14.71
C HIS A 178 -5.97 0.55 -13.30
N PRO A 179 -6.28 -0.23 -12.25
CA PRO A 179 -5.99 0.18 -10.87
C PRO A 179 -4.51 0.55 -10.73
N PRO A 180 -4.16 1.71 -10.13
CA PRO A 180 -2.77 2.11 -10.01
C PRO A 180 -1.97 1.12 -9.16
N ILE A 181 -0.67 0.99 -9.48
CA ILE A 181 0.25 0.06 -8.85
C ILE A 181 1.27 0.83 -8.02
N LEU A 182 1.27 0.60 -6.70
CA LEU A 182 2.31 1.06 -5.79
C LEU A 182 3.26 -0.10 -5.53
N ILE A 183 4.57 0.09 -5.79
CA ILE A 183 5.58 -0.93 -5.50
C ILE A 183 6.37 -0.51 -4.25
N ALA A 184 6.35 -1.36 -3.22
CA ALA A 184 6.95 -1.08 -1.93
C ALA A 184 8.36 -1.65 -1.79
N GLY A 185 9.23 -0.87 -1.16
CA GLY A 185 10.60 -1.23 -0.81
C GLY A 185 11.64 -0.26 -1.37
N SER A 186 12.83 -0.27 -0.78
CA SER A 186 13.92 0.68 -1.08
C SER A 186 15.13 0.02 -1.78
N GLY A 187 14.94 -1.16 -2.37
CA GLY A 187 15.99 -1.89 -3.07
C GLY A 187 16.38 -1.24 -4.40
N GLU A 188 17.59 -0.71 -4.51
CA GLU A 188 18.05 0.09 -5.64
C GLU A 188 18.03 -0.64 -6.99
N GLN A 189 18.56 -1.86 -7.04
CA GLN A 189 18.75 -2.57 -8.31
C GLN A 189 17.49 -3.24 -8.85
N LYS A 190 16.60 -3.71 -7.97
CA LYS A 190 15.42 -4.48 -8.38
C LYS A 190 14.13 -3.69 -8.12
N THR A 191 13.88 -3.27 -6.87
CA THR A 191 12.61 -2.62 -6.53
C THR A 191 12.43 -1.32 -7.29
N LEU A 192 13.40 -0.41 -7.23
CA LEU A 192 13.27 0.90 -7.89
C LEU A 192 13.24 0.79 -9.42
N ARG A 193 13.89 -0.22 -9.99
CA ARG A 193 13.76 -0.51 -11.42
C ARG A 193 12.36 -0.99 -11.79
N LEU A 194 11.74 -1.85 -10.97
CA LEU A 194 10.34 -2.26 -11.17
C LEU A 194 9.37 -1.08 -11.02
N VAL A 195 9.65 -0.17 -10.07
CA VAL A 195 8.89 1.09 -9.94
C VAL A 195 8.96 1.89 -11.24
N ALA A 196 10.16 2.11 -11.79
CA ALA A 196 10.35 2.85 -13.05
C ALA A 196 9.59 2.20 -14.22
N ARG A 197 9.56 0.86 -14.30
CA ARG A 197 8.89 0.12 -15.38
C ARG A 197 7.38 0.09 -15.28
N TYR A 198 6.84 -0.17 -14.07
CA TYR A 198 5.45 -0.55 -13.90
C TYR A 198 4.71 0.30 -12.86
N GLY A 199 5.42 1.00 -11.97
CA GLY A 199 4.82 1.70 -10.85
C GLY A 199 4.09 2.99 -11.23
N ASN A 200 2.95 3.22 -10.60
CA ASN A 200 2.31 4.54 -10.53
C ASN A 200 2.75 5.26 -9.24
N ALA A 201 3.24 4.50 -8.26
CA ALA A 201 3.84 5.03 -7.04
C ALA A 201 4.94 4.10 -6.51
N CYS A 202 5.86 4.67 -5.73
CA CYS A 202 6.76 3.91 -4.86
C CYS A 202 6.42 4.15 -3.41
N ASN A 203 6.69 3.17 -2.52
CA ASN A 203 6.68 3.40 -1.08
C ASN A 203 8.03 3.05 -0.47
N LEU A 204 8.72 4.07 0.05
CA LEU A 204 10.07 3.95 0.59
C LEU A 204 10.04 3.88 2.13
N TYR A 205 11.08 3.28 2.70
CA TYR A 205 11.32 3.40 4.14
C TYR A 205 11.94 4.77 4.47
N PRO A 206 11.62 5.39 5.61
CA PRO A 206 12.12 6.72 6.01
C PRO A 206 13.57 6.64 6.51
N MET A 207 14.46 6.13 5.69
CA MET A 207 15.89 6.00 5.96
C MET A 207 16.62 7.34 5.70
N PRO A 208 17.76 7.61 6.35
CA PRO A 208 18.52 8.85 6.12
C PRO A 208 18.93 9.05 4.66
N ASP A 209 19.04 7.98 3.88
CA ASP A 209 19.42 7.97 2.47
C ASP A 209 18.24 8.04 1.48
N ILE A 210 17.05 8.42 1.94
CA ILE A 210 15.83 8.44 1.08
C ILE A 210 16.03 9.32 -0.15
N GLY A 211 16.74 10.45 -0.05
CA GLY A 211 17.08 11.30 -1.19
C GLY A 211 17.89 10.53 -2.24
N HIS A 212 18.93 9.81 -1.82
CA HIS A 212 19.70 8.95 -2.71
C HIS A 212 18.82 7.87 -3.40
N LYS A 213 17.82 7.31 -2.70
CA LYS A 213 16.88 6.35 -3.34
C LYS A 213 16.04 7.01 -4.43
N LEU A 214 15.67 8.26 -4.25
CA LEU A 214 14.93 9.03 -5.26
C LEU A 214 15.82 9.33 -6.47
N ASP A 215 17.11 9.68 -6.27
CA ASP A 215 18.08 9.85 -7.36
C ASP A 215 18.28 8.54 -8.15
N VAL A 216 18.31 7.40 -7.47
CA VAL A 216 18.39 6.07 -8.12
C VAL A 216 17.12 5.79 -8.92
N LEU A 217 15.95 6.08 -8.38
CA LEU A 217 14.68 5.93 -9.10
C LEU A 217 14.65 6.79 -10.36
N GLN A 218 15.09 8.04 -10.27
CA GLN A 218 15.14 8.96 -11.41
C GLN A 218 16.03 8.40 -12.53
N ARG A 219 17.23 7.90 -12.20
CA ARG A 219 18.12 7.25 -13.18
C ARG A 219 17.46 6.03 -13.85
N HIS A 220 16.77 5.18 -13.09
CA HIS A 220 16.02 4.07 -13.68
C HIS A 220 14.90 4.56 -14.61
N CYS A 221 14.22 5.66 -14.27
CA CYS A 221 13.22 6.25 -15.16
C CYS A 221 13.85 6.74 -16.47
N GLU A 222 15.02 7.38 -16.41
CA GLU A 222 15.77 7.78 -17.61
C GLU A 222 16.16 6.57 -18.48
N GLU A 223 16.65 5.48 -17.87
CA GLU A 223 17.00 4.23 -18.57
C GLU A 223 15.78 3.54 -19.22
N GLU A 224 14.62 3.58 -18.56
CA GLU A 224 13.37 2.94 -19.04
C GLU A 224 12.54 3.91 -19.92
N GLY A 225 12.98 5.14 -20.14
CA GLY A 225 12.24 6.17 -20.91
C GLY A 225 10.92 6.58 -20.27
N ARG A 226 10.83 6.52 -18.93
CA ARG A 226 9.64 6.84 -18.14
C ARG A 226 9.75 8.23 -17.53
N ASP A 227 8.65 8.96 -17.55
CA ASP A 227 8.54 10.22 -16.81
C ASP A 227 8.59 9.95 -15.29
N TYR A 228 9.62 10.48 -14.62
CA TYR A 228 9.81 10.38 -13.19
C TYR A 228 8.69 11.08 -12.39
N ASP A 229 8.17 12.20 -12.91
CA ASP A 229 7.14 12.98 -12.23
C ASP A 229 5.77 12.32 -12.30
N ALA A 230 5.56 11.39 -13.25
CA ALA A 230 4.37 10.56 -13.32
C ALA A 230 4.28 9.48 -12.22
N ILE A 231 5.34 9.30 -11.40
CA ILE A 231 5.39 8.34 -10.31
C ILE A 231 5.17 9.09 -8.99
N GLU A 232 4.12 8.76 -8.24
CA GLU A 232 3.89 9.31 -6.90
C GLU A 232 4.96 8.77 -5.92
N LYS A 233 5.76 9.66 -5.33
CA LYS A 233 6.78 9.32 -4.34
C LYS A 233 6.15 9.31 -2.96
N THR A 234 6.13 8.12 -2.33
CA THR A 234 5.56 7.97 -0.98
C THR A 234 6.55 7.36 -0.01
N CYS A 235 6.38 7.60 1.28
CA CYS A 235 7.15 6.92 2.31
C CYS A 235 6.30 6.49 3.50
N ALA A 236 6.77 5.47 4.23
CA ALA A 236 6.17 5.04 5.49
C ALA A 236 6.67 5.90 6.65
N PHE A 237 5.83 6.15 7.67
CA PHE A 237 6.20 6.91 8.86
C PHE A 237 5.37 6.49 10.09
N VAL A 238 5.58 7.21 11.21
CA VAL A 238 4.74 7.14 12.41
C VAL A 238 4.22 8.54 12.70
N PHE A 239 2.91 8.69 12.82
CA PHE A 239 2.28 9.95 13.19
C PHE A 239 2.12 10.01 14.70
N ASP A 240 3.09 10.63 15.36
CA ASP A 240 3.07 10.88 16.81
C ASP A 240 2.83 12.38 17.03
N VAL A 241 1.61 12.72 17.38
CA VAL A 241 1.22 14.10 17.72
C VAL A 241 1.29 14.37 19.23
N GLY A 242 1.64 13.35 20.05
CA GLY A 242 1.51 13.41 21.50
C GLY A 242 0.05 13.31 21.93
N LYS A 243 -0.18 13.27 23.25
CA LYS A 243 -1.52 13.06 23.81
C LYS A 243 -2.49 14.22 23.53
N ASN A 244 -1.97 15.45 23.49
CA ASN A 244 -2.78 16.68 23.30
C ASN A 244 -2.23 17.56 22.19
N GLY A 245 -1.53 16.99 21.21
CA GLY A 245 -0.95 17.74 20.09
C GLY A 245 0.41 18.38 20.37
N GLU A 246 1.03 18.12 21.53
CA GLU A 246 2.30 18.76 21.94
C GLU A 246 3.48 18.42 21.01
N LYS A 247 3.38 17.35 20.20
CA LYS A 247 4.42 16.97 19.22
C LYS A 247 4.07 17.37 17.77
N THR A 248 2.96 18.06 17.55
CA THR A 248 2.52 18.47 16.20
C THR A 248 3.58 19.27 15.46
N GLY A 249 4.27 20.19 16.14
CA GLY A 249 5.36 20.98 15.54
C GLY A 249 6.56 20.14 15.11
N GLU A 250 6.92 19.10 15.86
CA GLU A 250 7.98 18.18 15.47
C GLU A 250 7.56 17.34 14.25
N LEU A 251 6.34 16.83 14.22
CA LEU A 251 5.79 16.11 13.09
C LEU A 251 5.77 16.98 11.82
N LEU A 252 5.31 18.23 11.92
CA LEU A 252 5.31 19.17 10.79
C LEU A 252 6.73 19.40 10.23
N GLY A 253 7.72 19.56 11.10
CA GLY A 253 9.13 19.69 10.67
C GLY A 253 9.67 18.43 9.97
N GLN A 254 9.18 17.23 10.32
CA GLN A 254 9.52 16.00 9.61
C GLN A 254 8.85 15.94 8.23
N LEU A 255 7.57 16.30 8.14
CA LEU A 255 6.81 16.30 6.90
C LEU A 255 7.37 17.33 5.91
N ASP A 256 7.76 18.52 6.37
CA ASP A 256 8.44 19.56 5.56
C ASP A 256 9.76 19.03 4.96
N ARG A 257 10.57 18.31 5.75
CA ARG A 257 11.78 17.65 5.23
C ARG A 257 11.48 16.61 4.15
N PHE A 258 10.43 15.81 4.32
CA PHE A 258 10.02 14.86 3.29
C PHE A 258 9.54 15.56 2.02
N ALA A 259 8.77 16.65 2.16
CA ALA A 259 8.35 17.46 1.03
C ALA A 259 9.56 18.05 0.27
N GLY A 260 10.55 18.59 1.00
CA GLY A 260 11.80 19.11 0.42
C GLY A 260 12.62 18.07 -0.34
N LEU A 261 12.44 16.78 -0.05
CA LEU A 261 13.02 15.67 -0.81
C LEU A 261 12.15 15.20 -2.00
N GLY A 262 10.95 15.77 -2.18
CA GLY A 262 10.04 15.42 -3.25
C GLY A 262 9.05 14.27 -2.90
N ILE A 263 8.92 13.91 -1.63
CA ILE A 263 7.87 12.98 -1.17
C ILE A 263 6.52 13.70 -1.25
N GLN A 264 5.55 13.08 -1.90
CA GLN A 264 4.23 13.65 -2.17
C GLN A 264 3.16 13.14 -1.20
N THR A 265 3.30 11.88 -0.73
CA THR A 265 2.38 11.28 0.26
C THR A 265 3.16 10.53 1.33
N VAL A 266 2.83 10.77 2.58
CA VAL A 266 3.38 10.03 3.73
C VAL A 266 2.31 9.11 4.29
N PHE A 267 2.58 7.81 4.31
CA PHE A 267 1.73 6.81 4.96
C PHE A 267 2.17 6.60 6.39
N GLY A 268 1.34 6.99 7.34
CA GLY A 268 1.66 6.86 8.75
C GLY A 268 0.68 6.02 9.54
N ARG A 269 1.21 5.22 10.48
CA ARG A 269 0.39 4.67 11.55
C ARG A 269 0.24 5.70 12.67
N VAL A 270 -0.94 5.74 13.27
CA VAL A 270 -1.23 6.56 14.45
C VAL A 270 -1.03 5.67 15.69
N GLU A 271 -0.40 6.20 16.73
CA GLU A 271 -0.21 5.52 18.00
C GLU A 271 -0.82 6.35 19.14
N PRO A 272 -1.72 5.74 19.93
CA PRO A 272 -2.29 4.39 19.83
C PRO A 272 -3.13 4.19 18.57
N PRO A 273 -3.21 2.95 18.01
CA PRO A 273 -3.75 2.72 16.66
C PRO A 273 -5.22 3.11 16.47
N TYR A 274 -6.02 3.08 17.52
CA TYR A 274 -7.45 3.43 17.50
C TYR A 274 -7.76 4.74 18.21
N ASP A 275 -6.76 5.59 18.48
CA ASP A 275 -6.96 6.87 19.14
C ASP A 275 -7.62 7.89 18.19
N LEU A 276 -8.86 8.27 18.52
CA LEU A 276 -9.65 9.22 17.74
C LEU A 276 -9.06 10.64 17.84
N ALA A 277 -8.62 11.03 19.05
CA ALA A 277 -8.10 12.37 19.29
C ALA A 277 -6.86 12.68 18.44
N SER A 278 -5.92 11.74 18.34
CA SER A 278 -4.74 11.90 17.46
C SER A 278 -5.14 12.09 16.00
N ARG A 279 -6.17 11.38 15.50
CA ARG A 279 -6.66 11.58 14.12
C ARG A 279 -7.34 12.92 13.92
N GLU A 280 -8.08 13.40 14.90
CA GLU A 280 -8.69 14.74 14.86
C GLU A 280 -7.61 15.83 14.83
N ILE A 281 -6.57 15.72 15.66
CA ILE A 281 -5.43 16.65 15.65
C ILE A 281 -4.72 16.63 14.28
N LEU A 282 -4.48 15.44 13.71
CA LEU A 282 -3.91 15.32 12.36
C LEU A 282 -4.78 16.03 11.32
N GLY A 283 -6.10 15.89 11.39
CA GLY A 283 -7.03 16.53 10.48
C GLY A 283 -7.14 18.04 10.64
N LEU A 284 -7.14 18.54 11.88
CA LEU A 284 -7.35 19.96 12.17
C LEU A 284 -6.06 20.78 12.01
N ASP A 285 -4.93 20.22 12.43
CA ASP A 285 -3.68 20.99 12.57
C ASP A 285 -2.62 20.60 11.53
N VAL A 286 -2.51 19.30 11.18
CA VAL A 286 -1.42 18.82 10.33
C VAL A 286 -1.79 18.84 8.85
N ILE A 287 -2.90 18.22 8.46
CA ILE A 287 -3.31 18.10 7.06
C ILE A 287 -3.46 19.47 6.39
N PRO A 288 -4.13 20.48 7.01
CA PRO A 288 -4.21 21.81 6.41
C PRO A 288 -2.84 22.51 6.30
N ALA A 289 -1.97 22.33 7.30
CA ALA A 289 -0.65 22.97 7.32
C ALA A 289 0.28 22.46 6.20
N ILE A 290 0.16 21.20 5.79
CA ILE A 290 0.98 20.59 4.73
C ILE A 290 0.35 20.67 3.33
N ALA A 291 -0.86 21.19 3.18
CA ALA A 291 -1.57 21.21 1.90
C ALA A 291 -0.83 22.03 0.82
N GLY A 292 0.04 22.94 1.21
CA GLY A 292 0.87 23.77 0.32
C GLY A 292 2.28 23.24 0.07
N LEU A 293 2.67 22.16 0.71
CA LEU A 293 4.00 21.55 0.55
C LEU A 293 4.07 20.67 -0.71
#